data_0117ccfe1cb74bc6fca8b6fe7723855a
#
_entry.id   0117ccfe1cb74bc6fca8b6fe7723855a
#
_cell.length_a   1.000
_cell.length_b   1.000
_cell.length_c   1.000
_cell.angle_alpha   90.00
_cell.angle_beta   90.00
_cell.angle_gamma   90.00
#
_symmetry.space_group_name_H-M   'P 1'
#
loop_
_entity.id
_entity.type
_entity.pdbx_description
1 polymer ?
#
loop_
_entity_poly.entity_id
_entity_poly.type
_entity_poly.pdbx_seq_one_letter_code
_entity_poly.pdbx_strand_id
1 'polypeptide(L)' 'MTQVQFKQEKNYRVSLAIAKAMLKKGLISGKDYRKIDSMLIAKYNPVIGSL' A
#
# COMPACT_ATOMS: atom_id res chain seq x y z
N MET A 1 3.57 18.00 -6.99
CA MET A 1 2.61 16.95 -6.64
C MET A 1 1.20 17.50 -6.65
N THR A 2 0.28 16.88 -7.36
CA THR A 2 -1.10 17.32 -7.42
C THR A 2 -1.88 16.82 -6.21
N GLN A 3 -3.05 17.40 -5.94
CA GLN A 3 -3.91 16.94 -4.87
C GLN A 3 -4.37 15.48 -5.08
N VAL A 4 -4.59 15.12 -6.33
CA VAL A 4 -5.00 13.75 -6.66
C VAL A 4 -3.89 12.76 -6.32
N GLN A 5 -2.67 13.09 -6.69
CA GLN A 5 -1.52 12.23 -6.37
C GLN A 5 -1.30 12.14 -4.87
N PHE A 6 -1.48 13.24 -4.16
CA PHE A 6 -1.33 13.25 -2.71
C PHE A 6 -2.37 12.33 -2.05
N LYS A 7 -3.63 12.41 -2.49
CA LYS A 7 -4.69 11.56 -1.97
C LYS A 7 -4.41 10.08 -2.22
N GLN A 8 -3.96 9.76 -3.42
CA GLN A 8 -3.66 8.38 -3.79
C GLN A 8 -2.51 7.84 -2.96
N GLU A 9 -1.48 8.63 -2.78
CA GLU A 9 -0.33 8.24 -1.96
C GLU A 9 -0.74 8.03 -0.51
N LYS A 10 -1.55 8.93 0.03
CA LYS A 10 -2.04 8.82 1.40
C LYS A 10 -2.88 7.55 1.57
N ASN A 11 -3.79 7.28 0.65
CA ASN A 11 -4.62 6.09 0.69
C ASN A 11 -3.79 4.82 0.60
N TYR A 12 -2.78 4.83 -0.26
CA TYR A 12 -1.86 3.70 -0.36
C TYR A 12 -1.16 3.43 0.98
N ARG A 13 -0.64 4.48 1.60
CA ARG A 13 0.08 4.33 2.87
C ARG A 13 -0.82 3.83 3.98
N VAL A 14 -2.04 4.33 4.06
CA VAL A 14 -3.01 3.89 5.07
C VAL A 14 -3.35 2.41 4.86
N SER A 15 -3.62 2.02 3.64
CA SER A 15 -3.92 0.62 3.31
C SER A 15 -2.74 -0.28 3.62
N LEU A 16 -1.54 0.17 3.29
CA LEU A 16 -0.32 -0.59 3.56
C LEU A 16 -0.08 -0.74 5.06
N ALA A 17 -0.37 0.31 5.83
CA ALA A 17 -0.23 0.25 7.29
C ALA A 17 -1.18 -0.80 7.89
N ILE A 18 -2.40 -0.88 7.37
CA ILE A 18 -3.36 -1.90 7.80
C ILE A 18 -2.83 -3.29 7.47
N ALA A 19 -2.31 -3.48 6.26
CA ALA A 19 -1.73 -4.75 5.84
C ALA A 19 -0.54 -5.14 6.73
N LYS A 20 0.30 -4.17 7.06
CA LYS A 20 1.43 -4.41 7.98
C LYS A 20 0.96 -4.86 9.35
N ALA A 21 -0.09 -4.23 9.87
CA ALA A 21 -0.65 -4.61 11.15
C ALA A 21 -1.18 -6.04 11.12
N MET A 22 -1.84 -6.42 10.05
CA MET A 22 -2.33 -7.78 9.88
C MET A 22 -1.19 -8.79 9.81
N LEU A 23 -0.13 -8.45 9.09
CA LEU A 23 1.05 -9.30 9.01
C LEU A 23 1.67 -9.49 10.38
N LYS A 24 1.80 -8.41 11.14
CA LYS A 24 2.38 -8.45 12.48
C LYS A 24 1.56 -9.31 13.44
N LYS A 25 0.24 -9.28 13.28
CA LYS A 25 -0.67 -10.09 14.11
C LYS A 25 -0.79 -11.53 13.63
N GLY A 26 -0.15 -11.88 12.53
CA GLY A 26 -0.22 -13.23 11.98
C GLY A 26 -1.50 -13.53 11.24
N LEU A 27 -2.28 -12.52 10.87
CA LEU A 27 -3.53 -12.71 10.13
C LEU A 27 -3.28 -13.00 8.66
N ILE A 28 -2.15 -12.53 8.13
CA ILE A 28 -1.73 -12.80 6.76
C ILE A 28 -0.26 -13.19 6.76
N SER A 29 0.18 -13.86 5.71
CA SER A 29 1.58 -14.25 5.55
C SER A 29 2.36 -13.16 4.82
N GLY A 30 3.70 -13.31 4.79
CA GLY A 30 4.54 -12.40 4.02
C GLY A 30 4.20 -12.40 2.53
N LYS A 31 3.82 -13.56 2.00
CA LYS A 31 3.37 -13.67 0.62
C LYS A 31 2.10 -12.86 0.38
N ASP A 32 1.15 -12.98 1.29
CA ASP A 32 -0.10 -12.21 1.20
C ASP A 32 0.17 -10.72 1.29
N TYR A 33 1.07 -10.32 2.17
CA TYR A 33 1.46 -8.92 2.31
C TYR A 33 2.02 -8.37 1.00
N ARG A 34 2.92 -9.11 0.37
CA ARG A 34 3.51 -8.69 -0.91
C ARG A 34 2.47 -8.57 -2.01
N LYS A 35 1.53 -9.51 -2.02
CA LYS A 35 0.44 -9.49 -3.00
C LYS A 35 -0.43 -8.26 -2.79
N ILE A 36 -0.77 -7.96 -1.54
CA ILE A 36 -1.56 -6.76 -1.22
C ILE A 36 -0.81 -5.51 -1.63
N ASP A 37 0.48 -5.43 -1.34
CA ASP A 37 1.31 -4.29 -1.71
C ASP A 37 1.29 -4.08 -3.23
N SER A 38 1.49 -5.13 -4.00
CA SER A 38 1.44 -5.05 -5.46
C SER A 38 0.09 -4.57 -5.96
N MET A 39 -0.99 -5.07 -5.36
CA MET A 39 -2.35 -4.65 -5.73
C MET A 39 -2.58 -3.19 -5.40
N LEU A 40 -2.10 -2.73 -4.26
CA LEU A 40 -2.25 -1.34 -3.85
C LEU A 40 -1.45 -0.40 -4.76
N ILE A 41 -0.25 -0.81 -5.15
CA ILE A 41 0.57 -0.03 -6.08
C ILE A 41 -0.16 0.10 -7.42
N ALA A 42 -0.73 -0.98 -7.92
CA ALA A 42 -1.48 -0.95 -9.17
C ALA A 42 -2.74 -0.09 -9.06
N LYS A 43 -3.42 -0.15 -7.91
CA LYS A 43 -4.67 0.56 -7.71
C LYS A 43 -4.46 2.06 -7.52
N TYR A 44 -3.54 2.43 -6.66
CA TYR A 44 -3.35 3.83 -6.29
C TYR A 44 -2.24 4.53 -7.05
N ASN A 45 -1.37 3.74 -7.70
CA ASN A 45 -0.27 4.27 -8.49
C ASN A 45 0.50 5.37 -7.74
N PRO A 46 1.02 5.07 -6.53
CA PRO A 46 1.69 6.09 -5.73
C PRO A 46 2.98 6.55 -6.40
N VAL A 47 3.42 7.76 -6.03
CA VAL A 47 4.62 8.36 -6.61
C VAL A 47 5.90 7.66 -6.15
N ILE A 48 5.83 6.94 -5.06
CA ILE A 48 7.00 6.39 -4.37
C ILE A 48 7.88 5.53 -5.27
N GLY A 49 7.30 4.78 -6.18
CA GLY A 49 8.07 3.87 -7.01
C GLY A 49 8.55 4.46 -8.32
N SER A 50 8.29 5.72 -8.58
CA SER A 50 8.56 6.32 -9.88
C SER A 50 9.97 6.92 -10.00
N LEU A 51 10.76 6.76 -8.98
CA LEU A 51 12.11 7.32 -9.01
C LEU A 51 13.16 6.33 -9.55
#